data_016921881fedcc8927e993080a227cdb
#
_entry.id   016921881fedcc8927e993080a227cdb
#
_cell.length_a   1.000
_cell.length_b   1.000
_cell.length_c   1.000
_cell.angle_alpha   90.00
_cell.angle_beta   90.00
_cell.angle_gamma   90.00
#
_symmetry.space_group_name_H-M   'P 1'
#
loop_
_entity.id
_entity.type
_entity.pdbx_description
1 polymer ?
#
loop_
_entity_poly.entity_id
_entity_poly.type
_entity_poly.pdbx_seq_one_letter_code
_entity_poly.pdbx_strand_id
1 'polypeptide(L)'
;VANTLRYASRVIVNSAYTGDELRAFASREGLPQPPIHVAHLGLEPVFVAGEAIQASRPYFVHVGTIEARKNLALLLTLWRRLEERMGGQTPSLVLVGRYGWENEAVLDHLQRSPNLRGVVHQAANLSDVVLARLMRGAQAVLAPSSVEGFDLPAVEACAIGLPLIASDIPPHRELTPHALMIDPLDGLGWLNAIQQAASVPPPSPSRYSAPTWPAHFQIVAEAIGLEPVSPLASTGKDL
;
A
#
# COMPACT_ATOMS: atom_id res chain seq x y z
N VAL A 1 -4.01 21.46 8.32
CA VAL A 1 -3.37 21.90 7.06
C VAL A 1 -3.21 23.42 7.04
N ALA A 2 -4.31 24.23 7.09
CA ALA A 2 -4.21 25.70 6.99
C ALA A 2 -3.29 26.31 8.05
N ASN A 3 -3.39 25.89 9.32
CA ASN A 3 -2.51 26.36 10.38
C ASN A 3 -1.05 25.93 10.16
N THR A 4 -0.81 24.75 9.65
CA THR A 4 0.54 24.30 9.29
C THR A 4 1.16 25.26 8.26
N LEU A 5 0.42 25.56 7.18
CA LEU A 5 0.91 26.48 6.14
C LEU A 5 1.17 27.91 6.65
N ARG A 6 0.39 28.39 7.63
CA ARG A 6 0.57 29.73 8.19
C ARG A 6 1.80 29.89 9.07
N TYR A 7 2.20 28.82 9.75
CA TYR A 7 3.20 28.91 10.82
C TYR A 7 4.46 28.08 10.58
N ALA A 8 4.42 27.12 9.64
CA ALA A 8 5.61 26.34 9.32
C ALA A 8 6.61 27.14 8.48
N SER A 9 7.86 27.11 8.84
CA SER A 9 8.96 27.66 8.03
C SER A 9 9.29 26.74 6.84
N ARG A 10 9.03 25.45 6.96
CA ARG A 10 9.19 24.41 5.93
C ARG A 10 8.18 23.27 6.16
N VAL A 11 7.87 22.53 5.12
CA VAL A 11 6.98 21.37 5.20
C VAL A 11 7.69 20.17 4.57
N ILE A 12 7.63 19.04 5.23
CA ILE A 12 8.12 17.78 4.72
C ILE A 12 6.90 16.92 4.38
N VAL A 13 6.87 16.36 3.19
CA VAL A 13 5.81 15.48 2.70
C VAL A 13 6.40 14.13 2.28
N ASN A 14 5.56 13.10 2.30
CA ASN A 14 5.98 11.73 2.00
C ASN A 14 5.93 11.37 0.51
N SER A 15 5.33 12.21 -0.35
CA SER A 15 5.28 12.01 -1.80
C SER A 15 5.23 13.35 -2.55
N ALA A 16 5.63 13.37 -3.80
CA ALA A 16 5.50 14.53 -4.67
C ALA A 16 4.03 14.92 -4.84
N TYR A 17 3.16 13.91 -5.03
CA TYR A 17 1.72 14.12 -5.10
C TYR A 17 1.17 14.86 -3.88
N THR A 18 1.52 14.43 -2.65
CA THR A 18 1.10 15.14 -1.43
C THR A 18 1.60 16.59 -1.41
N GLY A 19 2.82 16.83 -1.92
CA GLY A 19 3.37 18.17 -2.06
C GLY A 19 2.57 19.04 -3.03
N ASP A 20 2.19 18.49 -4.17
CA ASP A 20 1.43 19.20 -5.20
C ASP A 20 0.01 19.52 -4.73
N GLU A 21 -0.67 18.57 -4.08
CA GLU A 21 -1.98 18.80 -3.46
C GLU A 21 -1.92 19.89 -2.39
N LEU A 22 -0.84 19.93 -1.61
CA LEU A 22 -0.65 20.95 -0.59
C LEU A 22 -0.44 22.34 -1.22
N ARG A 23 0.33 22.45 -2.31
CA ARG A 23 0.52 23.70 -3.09
C ARG A 23 -0.80 24.16 -3.70
N ALA A 24 -1.55 23.23 -4.31
CA ALA A 24 -2.85 23.52 -4.88
C ALA A 24 -3.84 24.02 -3.83
N PHE A 25 -3.88 23.37 -2.65
CA PHE A 25 -4.68 23.81 -1.52
C PHE A 25 -4.27 25.21 -1.05
N ALA A 26 -2.97 25.47 -0.86
CA ALA A 26 -2.49 26.77 -0.43
C ALA A 26 -2.86 27.90 -1.40
N SER A 27 -2.72 27.63 -2.71
CA SER A 27 -3.10 28.58 -3.76
C SER A 27 -4.59 28.90 -3.76
N ARG A 28 -5.44 27.87 -3.65
CA ARG A 28 -6.89 28.02 -3.62
C ARG A 28 -7.37 28.83 -2.41
N GLU A 29 -6.78 28.59 -1.26
CA GLU A 29 -7.16 29.24 0.00
C GLU A 29 -6.41 30.56 0.26
N GLY A 30 -5.55 31.03 -0.64
CA GLY A 30 -4.75 32.23 -0.45
C GLY A 30 -3.79 32.17 0.75
N LEU A 31 -3.25 30.98 1.04
CA LEU A 31 -2.37 30.72 2.17
C LEU A 31 -0.89 30.83 1.78
N PRO A 32 0.02 31.10 2.75
CA PRO A 32 1.46 31.03 2.51
C PRO A 32 1.88 29.68 1.92
N GLN A 33 2.92 29.70 1.09
CA GLN A 33 3.52 28.52 0.48
C GLN A 33 4.95 28.34 0.98
N PRO A 34 5.17 27.78 2.18
CA PRO A 34 6.50 27.49 2.66
C PRO A 34 7.20 26.48 1.74
N PRO A 35 8.54 26.44 1.70
CA PRO A 35 9.27 25.39 1.00
C PRO A 35 8.79 23.99 1.38
N ILE A 36 8.50 23.17 0.36
CA ILE A 36 8.04 21.79 0.54
C ILE A 36 9.15 20.84 0.08
N HIS A 37 9.55 19.95 0.95
CA HIS A 37 10.57 18.93 0.71
C HIS A 37 9.89 17.55 0.67
N VAL A 38 10.16 16.78 -0.39
CA VAL A 38 9.64 15.41 -0.54
C VAL A 38 10.65 14.45 0.05
N ALA A 39 10.27 13.75 1.10
CA ALA A 39 11.07 12.71 1.74
C ALA A 39 10.23 11.42 1.81
N HIS A 40 10.46 10.49 0.89
CA HIS A 40 9.76 9.22 0.86
C HIS A 40 10.01 8.43 2.15
N LEU A 41 8.99 7.76 2.67
CA LEU A 41 9.12 6.92 3.87
C LEU A 41 10.01 5.71 3.56
N GLY A 42 10.92 5.38 4.47
CA GLY A 42 11.73 4.18 4.38
C GLY A 42 10.92 2.92 4.71
N LEU A 43 11.47 1.77 4.34
CA LEU A 43 10.91 0.47 4.67
C LEU A 43 11.70 -0.21 5.78
N GLU A 44 11.00 -1.05 6.55
CA GLU A 44 11.64 -1.93 7.51
C GLU A 44 12.39 -3.08 6.81
N PRO A 45 13.57 -3.50 7.31
CA PRO A 45 14.39 -4.53 6.67
C PRO A 45 13.66 -5.87 6.45
N VAL A 46 12.66 -6.18 7.25
CA VAL A 46 11.87 -7.43 7.15
C VAL A 46 11.12 -7.53 5.80
N PHE A 47 10.85 -6.40 5.14
CA PHE A 47 10.22 -6.38 3.82
C PHE A 47 11.21 -6.52 2.66
N VAL A 48 12.51 -6.71 2.92
CA VAL A 48 13.51 -6.90 1.85
C VAL A 48 13.77 -8.37 1.57
N ALA A 49 13.83 -9.24 2.60
CA ALA A 49 14.10 -10.67 2.46
C ALA A 49 13.35 -11.50 3.51
N GLY A 50 13.16 -12.79 3.25
CA GLY A 50 12.54 -13.72 4.21
C GLY A 50 11.75 -14.85 3.56
N GLU A 51 11.12 -15.67 4.39
CA GLU A 51 10.31 -16.83 3.98
C GLU A 51 8.87 -16.44 3.63
N ALA A 52 8.23 -17.27 2.82
CA ALA A 52 6.80 -17.19 2.47
C ALA A 52 5.97 -18.16 3.33
N ILE A 53 4.72 -17.77 3.64
CA ILE A 53 3.72 -18.72 4.15
C ILE A 53 3.24 -19.54 2.96
N GLN A 54 3.24 -20.88 3.12
CA GLN A 54 2.67 -21.79 2.15
C GLN A 54 1.19 -21.99 2.47
N ALA A 55 0.33 -21.74 1.50
CA ALA A 55 -1.11 -21.99 1.62
C ALA A 55 -1.55 -23.09 0.65
N SER A 56 -2.56 -23.86 1.04
CA SER A 56 -3.13 -24.92 0.20
C SER A 56 -3.96 -24.39 -0.97
N ARG A 57 -4.35 -23.13 -0.93
CA ARG A 57 -5.14 -22.43 -1.95
C ARG A 57 -4.45 -21.12 -2.31
N PRO A 58 -4.41 -20.72 -3.60
CA PRO A 58 -3.94 -19.40 -4.00
C PRO A 58 -4.70 -18.30 -3.26
N TYR A 59 -4.01 -17.25 -2.87
CA TYR A 59 -4.65 -16.13 -2.17
C TYR A 59 -4.05 -14.78 -2.59
N PHE A 60 -4.86 -13.75 -2.43
CA PHE A 60 -4.51 -12.35 -2.59
C PHE A 60 -4.55 -11.66 -1.24
N VAL A 61 -3.72 -10.65 -1.07
CA VAL A 61 -3.66 -9.88 0.19
C VAL A 61 -3.98 -8.42 -0.08
N HIS A 62 -4.82 -7.84 0.76
CA HIS A 62 -4.92 -6.41 0.94
C HIS A 62 -4.43 -6.05 2.34
N VAL A 63 -3.58 -5.02 2.44
CA VAL A 63 -3.05 -4.52 3.71
C VAL A 63 -3.43 -3.06 3.89
N GLY A 64 -4.05 -2.74 5.01
CA GLY A 64 -4.43 -1.37 5.36
C GLY A 64 -5.65 -1.32 6.26
N THR A 65 -5.90 -0.15 6.83
CA THR A 65 -7.11 0.11 7.62
C THR A 65 -8.35 -0.15 6.77
N ILE A 66 -9.33 -0.84 7.34
CA ILE A 66 -10.61 -1.12 6.68
C ILE A 66 -11.46 0.14 6.76
N GLU A 67 -11.42 0.93 5.69
CA GLU A 67 -12.10 2.24 5.58
C GLU A 67 -12.49 2.54 4.12
N ALA A 68 -13.42 3.47 3.91
CA ALA A 68 -14.03 3.73 2.61
C ALA A 68 -13.01 4.05 1.51
N ARG A 69 -12.01 4.90 1.77
CA ARG A 69 -11.01 5.30 0.77
C ARG A 69 -10.15 4.13 0.26
N LYS A 70 -10.06 3.04 1.00
CA LYS A 70 -9.36 1.81 0.58
C LYS A 70 -10.17 0.97 -0.42
N ASN A 71 -11.41 1.36 -0.71
CA ASN A 71 -12.27 0.77 -1.74
C ASN A 71 -12.46 -0.76 -1.63
N LEU A 72 -12.50 -1.27 -0.40
CA LEU A 72 -12.63 -2.72 -0.16
C LEU A 72 -13.98 -3.28 -0.58
N ALA A 73 -15.03 -2.45 -0.62
CA ALA A 73 -16.34 -2.84 -1.12
C ALA A 73 -16.26 -3.33 -2.58
N LEU A 74 -15.38 -2.73 -3.41
CA LEU A 74 -15.07 -3.23 -4.74
C LEU A 74 -14.53 -4.66 -4.65
N LEU A 75 -13.48 -4.91 -3.89
CA LEU A 75 -12.89 -6.26 -3.77
C LEU A 75 -13.93 -7.29 -3.32
N LEU A 76 -14.75 -6.98 -2.32
CA LEU A 76 -15.79 -7.90 -1.84
C LEU A 76 -16.85 -8.19 -2.91
N THR A 77 -17.21 -7.19 -3.70
CA THR A 77 -18.10 -7.37 -4.85
C THR A 77 -17.48 -8.28 -5.90
N LEU A 78 -16.18 -8.10 -6.19
CA LEU A 78 -15.44 -8.94 -7.14
C LEU A 78 -15.33 -10.38 -6.62
N TRP A 79 -15.06 -10.59 -5.33
CA TRP A 79 -14.99 -11.95 -4.75
C TRP A 79 -16.32 -12.69 -4.78
N ARG A 80 -17.44 -11.98 -4.59
CA ARG A 80 -18.77 -12.57 -4.83
C ARG A 80 -18.92 -13.05 -6.27
N ARG A 81 -18.49 -12.24 -7.25
CA ARG A 81 -18.54 -12.62 -8.67
C ARG A 81 -17.59 -13.76 -9.01
N LEU A 82 -16.41 -13.80 -8.41
CA LEU A 82 -15.46 -14.90 -8.57
C LEU A 82 -16.04 -16.19 -8.02
N GLU A 83 -16.65 -16.15 -6.85
CA GLU A 83 -17.27 -17.32 -6.22
C GLU A 83 -18.44 -17.86 -7.06
N GLU A 84 -19.30 -16.98 -7.57
CA GLU A 84 -20.38 -17.36 -8.49
C GLU A 84 -19.88 -18.06 -9.76
N ARG A 85 -18.67 -17.71 -10.25
CA ARG A 85 -18.10 -18.27 -11.49
C ARG A 85 -17.21 -19.48 -11.26
N MET A 86 -16.44 -19.50 -10.20
CA MET A 86 -15.37 -20.47 -9.96
C MET A 86 -15.69 -21.45 -8.82
N GLY A 87 -16.68 -21.13 -7.95
CA GLY A 87 -17.07 -21.96 -6.81
C GLY A 87 -15.87 -22.37 -5.96
N GLY A 88 -15.69 -23.64 -5.71
CA GLY A 88 -14.61 -24.18 -4.88
C GLY A 88 -13.18 -23.85 -5.35
N GLN A 89 -13.00 -23.33 -6.56
CA GLN A 89 -11.69 -22.91 -7.10
C GLN A 89 -11.40 -21.43 -6.90
N THR A 90 -12.32 -20.68 -6.29
CA THR A 90 -12.12 -19.25 -6.01
C THR A 90 -10.90 -19.05 -5.11
N PRO A 91 -9.95 -18.17 -5.48
CA PRO A 91 -8.81 -17.86 -4.62
C PRO A 91 -9.28 -17.17 -3.34
N SER A 92 -8.51 -17.30 -2.26
CA SER A 92 -8.81 -16.58 -1.02
C SER A 92 -8.43 -15.11 -1.13
N LEU A 93 -9.19 -14.25 -0.45
CA LEU A 93 -8.81 -12.86 -0.17
C LEU A 93 -8.49 -12.72 1.32
N VAL A 94 -7.33 -12.22 1.64
CA VAL A 94 -6.94 -11.93 3.02
C VAL A 94 -6.89 -10.41 3.20
N LEU A 95 -7.78 -9.88 4.04
CA LEU A 95 -7.82 -8.49 4.44
C LEU A 95 -7.05 -8.33 5.75
N VAL A 96 -5.93 -7.63 5.70
CA VAL A 96 -5.08 -7.39 6.88
C VAL A 96 -5.22 -5.95 7.32
N GLY A 97 -5.81 -5.74 8.49
CA GLY A 97 -5.97 -4.41 9.06
C GLY A 97 -7.04 -4.32 10.12
N ARG A 98 -7.07 -3.18 10.80
CA ARG A 98 -8.12 -2.85 11.78
C ARG A 98 -9.24 -2.10 11.09
N TYR A 99 -10.42 -2.16 11.68
CA TYR A 99 -11.54 -1.31 11.26
C TYR A 99 -11.23 0.16 11.57
N GLY A 100 -11.37 1.01 10.55
CA GLY A 100 -11.25 2.47 10.64
C GLY A 100 -12.60 3.15 10.52
N TRP A 101 -12.62 4.30 9.88
CA TRP A 101 -13.82 5.12 9.68
C TRP A 101 -14.57 4.69 8.41
N GLU A 102 -15.90 4.91 8.39
CA GLU A 102 -16.74 4.68 7.19
C GLU A 102 -16.55 3.27 6.60
N ASN A 103 -16.62 2.26 7.45
CA ASN A 103 -16.43 0.86 7.06
C ASN A 103 -17.75 0.06 6.93
N GLU A 104 -18.90 0.71 7.07
CA GLU A 104 -20.23 0.09 7.12
C GLU A 104 -20.51 -0.76 5.88
N ALA A 105 -20.13 -0.27 4.68
CA ALA A 105 -20.29 -1.01 3.43
C ALA A 105 -19.50 -2.32 3.44
N VAL A 106 -18.29 -2.32 3.98
CA VAL A 106 -17.44 -3.52 4.10
C VAL A 106 -18.04 -4.51 5.07
N LEU A 107 -18.49 -4.03 6.24
CA LEU A 107 -19.15 -4.86 7.25
C LEU A 107 -20.44 -5.49 6.71
N ASP A 108 -21.26 -4.71 6.01
CA ASP A 108 -22.50 -5.19 5.41
C ASP A 108 -22.23 -6.32 4.39
N HIS A 109 -21.26 -6.16 3.51
CA HIS A 109 -20.83 -7.20 2.58
C HIS A 109 -20.38 -8.47 3.31
N LEU A 110 -19.54 -8.37 4.34
CA LEU A 110 -19.00 -9.51 5.07
C LEU A 110 -20.09 -10.25 5.87
N GLN A 111 -21.05 -9.54 6.44
CA GLN A 111 -22.12 -10.13 7.25
C GLN A 111 -23.23 -10.73 6.41
N ARG A 112 -23.62 -10.06 5.31
CA ARG A 112 -24.82 -10.44 4.52
C ARG A 112 -24.52 -11.25 3.26
N SER A 113 -23.25 -11.52 2.94
CA SER A 113 -22.90 -12.31 1.76
C SER A 113 -22.40 -13.70 2.16
N PRO A 114 -23.27 -14.72 2.20
CA PRO A 114 -22.84 -16.09 2.54
C PRO A 114 -21.72 -16.63 1.64
N ASN A 115 -21.70 -16.22 0.38
CA ASN A 115 -20.70 -16.60 -0.62
C ASN A 115 -19.28 -16.13 -0.30
N LEU A 116 -19.12 -15.14 0.59
CA LEU A 116 -17.80 -14.68 1.02
C LEU A 116 -17.22 -15.53 2.16
N ARG A 117 -18.06 -16.35 2.81
CA ARG A 117 -17.63 -17.22 3.91
C ARG A 117 -16.68 -18.30 3.38
N GLY A 118 -15.50 -18.39 4.00
CA GLY A 118 -14.49 -19.38 3.62
C GLY A 118 -13.61 -19.00 2.42
N VAL A 119 -13.90 -17.86 1.74
CA VAL A 119 -13.03 -17.31 0.69
C VAL A 119 -12.48 -15.93 1.05
N VAL A 120 -13.11 -15.18 1.96
CA VAL A 120 -12.58 -13.91 2.49
C VAL A 120 -12.22 -14.11 3.96
N HIS A 121 -10.98 -13.79 4.29
CA HIS A 121 -10.42 -13.91 5.63
C HIS A 121 -9.96 -12.55 6.12
N GLN A 122 -10.09 -12.32 7.42
CA GLN A 122 -9.66 -11.09 8.06
C GLN A 122 -8.58 -11.40 9.08
N ALA A 123 -7.55 -10.57 9.11
CA ALA A 123 -6.50 -10.62 10.12
C ALA A 123 -6.18 -9.20 10.61
N ALA A 124 -5.85 -9.07 11.88
CA ALA A 124 -5.43 -7.81 12.48
C ALA A 124 -4.27 -8.06 13.46
N ASN A 125 -3.54 -6.99 13.76
CA ASN A 125 -2.45 -7.04 14.74
C ASN A 125 -1.35 -8.08 14.42
N LEU A 126 -1.09 -8.32 13.14
CA LEU A 126 0.06 -9.11 12.74
C LEU A 126 1.35 -8.33 13.03
N SER A 127 2.40 -9.03 13.46
CA SER A 127 3.74 -8.42 13.46
C SER A 127 4.25 -8.28 12.02
N ASP A 128 5.17 -7.34 11.78
CA ASP A 128 5.74 -7.09 10.44
C ASP A 128 6.36 -8.36 9.85
N VAL A 129 6.98 -9.20 10.67
CA VAL A 129 7.53 -10.50 10.24
C VAL A 129 6.44 -11.41 9.70
N VAL A 130 5.32 -11.54 10.41
CA VAL A 130 4.19 -12.38 9.97
C VAL A 130 3.52 -11.79 8.74
N LEU A 131 3.34 -10.47 8.71
CA LEU A 131 2.79 -9.75 7.56
C LEU A 131 3.65 -9.96 6.31
N ALA A 132 4.96 -9.74 6.40
CA ALA A 132 5.86 -9.93 5.29
C ALA A 132 5.87 -11.38 4.77
N ARG A 133 5.81 -12.38 5.66
CA ARG A 133 5.68 -13.80 5.28
C ARG A 133 4.35 -14.09 4.59
N LEU A 134 3.25 -13.51 5.08
CA LEU A 134 1.94 -13.62 4.47
C LEU A 134 1.94 -12.98 3.08
N MET A 135 2.48 -11.78 2.94
CA MET A 135 2.57 -11.12 1.64
C MET A 135 3.38 -11.96 0.65
N ARG A 136 4.55 -12.45 1.03
CA ARG A 136 5.40 -13.27 0.12
C ARG A 136 4.75 -14.53 -0.41
N GLY A 137 3.80 -15.11 0.29
CA GLY A 137 3.07 -16.30 -0.17
C GLY A 137 1.87 -15.99 -1.07
N ALA A 138 1.50 -14.72 -1.23
CA ALA A 138 0.34 -14.33 -2.02
C ALA A 138 0.61 -14.34 -3.53
N GLN A 139 -0.44 -14.47 -4.33
CA GLN A 139 -0.39 -14.30 -5.79
C GLN A 139 -0.09 -12.85 -6.18
N ALA A 140 -0.69 -11.91 -5.47
CA ALA A 140 -0.45 -10.47 -5.58
C ALA A 140 -0.97 -9.73 -4.34
N VAL A 141 -0.46 -8.53 -4.12
CA VAL A 141 -1.09 -7.54 -3.26
C VAL A 141 -2.11 -6.74 -4.07
N LEU A 142 -3.25 -6.41 -3.46
CA LEU A 142 -4.31 -5.60 -4.05
C LEU A 142 -4.39 -4.25 -3.33
N ALA A 143 -4.16 -3.18 -4.05
CA ALA A 143 -4.23 -1.81 -3.56
C ALA A 143 -5.28 -0.99 -4.32
N PRO A 144 -6.61 -1.23 -4.08
CA PRO A 144 -7.68 -0.63 -4.85
C PRO A 144 -8.07 0.79 -4.38
N SER A 145 -7.25 1.41 -3.57
CA SER A 145 -7.53 2.72 -2.94
C SER A 145 -7.96 3.79 -3.95
N SER A 146 -8.95 4.58 -3.58
CA SER A 146 -9.39 5.74 -4.39
C SER A 146 -8.47 6.95 -4.21
N VAL A 147 -7.81 7.06 -3.06
CA VAL A 147 -6.88 8.15 -2.73
C VAL A 147 -5.86 7.67 -1.70
N GLU A 148 -4.61 8.09 -1.90
CA GLU A 148 -3.48 7.82 -1.01
C GLU A 148 -2.54 9.03 -0.95
N GLY A 149 -1.75 9.09 0.13
CA GLY A 149 -0.59 9.98 0.20
C GLY A 149 0.71 9.26 -0.15
N PHE A 150 0.82 7.96 0.22
CA PHE A 150 2.01 7.14 0.00
C PHE A 150 1.67 5.68 -0.33
N ASP A 151 0.82 5.05 0.47
CA ASP A 151 0.47 3.62 0.44
C ASP A 151 1.66 2.69 0.72
N LEU A 152 2.13 2.74 1.97
CA LEU A 152 3.29 1.96 2.43
C LEU A 152 3.18 0.45 2.07
N PRO A 153 2.02 -0.24 2.26
CA PRO A 153 1.88 -1.64 1.87
C PRO A 153 2.12 -1.92 0.37
N ALA A 154 1.77 -0.99 -0.52
CA ALA A 154 2.04 -1.12 -1.94
C ALA A 154 3.55 -1.04 -2.24
N VAL A 155 4.25 -0.12 -1.56
CA VAL A 155 5.72 0.01 -1.65
C VAL A 155 6.42 -1.22 -1.07
N GLU A 156 5.93 -1.75 0.06
CA GLU A 156 6.41 -3.00 0.68
C GLU A 156 6.25 -4.19 -0.28
N ALA A 157 5.11 -4.31 -0.97
CA ALA A 157 4.89 -5.36 -1.98
C ALA A 157 5.93 -5.30 -3.09
N CYS A 158 6.22 -4.12 -3.62
CA CYS A 158 7.27 -3.94 -4.63
C CYS A 158 8.65 -4.29 -4.10
N ALA A 159 8.97 -3.93 -2.84
CA ALA A 159 10.27 -4.19 -2.22
C ALA A 159 10.55 -5.69 -2.03
N ILE A 160 9.54 -6.48 -1.69
CA ILE A 160 9.67 -7.94 -1.58
C ILE A 160 9.58 -8.66 -2.93
N GLY A 161 9.43 -7.92 -4.03
CA GLY A 161 9.31 -8.50 -5.37
C GLY A 161 7.97 -9.18 -5.64
N LEU A 162 6.93 -8.84 -4.89
CA LEU A 162 5.59 -9.41 -5.07
C LEU A 162 4.82 -8.64 -6.15
N PRO A 163 4.06 -9.34 -7.02
CA PRO A 163 3.15 -8.67 -7.94
C PRO A 163 2.18 -7.75 -7.19
N LEU A 164 1.95 -6.57 -7.76
CA LEU A 164 1.03 -5.57 -7.23
C LEU A 164 -0.01 -5.20 -8.29
N ILE A 165 -1.28 -5.29 -7.93
CA ILE A 165 -2.41 -4.77 -8.72
C ILE A 165 -2.93 -3.56 -7.94
N ALA A 166 -2.83 -2.38 -8.51
CA ALA A 166 -3.09 -1.12 -7.81
C ALA A 166 -4.01 -0.21 -8.61
N SER A 167 -4.71 0.66 -7.91
CA SER A 167 -5.46 1.75 -8.56
C SER A 167 -4.52 2.69 -9.30
N ASP A 168 -4.94 3.12 -10.48
CA ASP A 168 -4.23 4.09 -11.30
C ASP A 168 -4.42 5.51 -10.74
N ILE A 169 -3.73 5.79 -9.62
CA ILE A 169 -3.73 7.07 -8.92
C ILE A 169 -2.30 7.64 -8.84
N PRO A 170 -2.14 8.96 -8.70
CA PRO A 170 -0.82 9.60 -8.75
C PRO A 170 0.21 9.01 -7.78
N PRO A 171 -0.09 8.73 -6.48
CA PRO A 171 0.88 8.13 -5.58
C PRO A 171 1.37 6.75 -6.02
N HIS A 172 0.48 5.91 -6.55
CA HIS A 172 0.88 4.59 -7.06
C HIS A 172 1.78 4.71 -8.29
N ARG A 173 1.47 5.62 -9.24
CA ARG A 173 2.35 5.89 -10.39
C ARG A 173 3.73 6.38 -9.96
N GLU A 174 3.80 7.23 -8.93
CA GLU A 174 5.04 7.76 -8.37
C GLU A 174 5.88 6.66 -7.70
N LEU A 175 5.24 5.87 -6.82
CA LEU A 175 5.94 5.03 -5.86
C LEU A 175 6.04 3.57 -6.28
N THR A 176 5.15 3.09 -7.14
CA THR A 176 5.06 1.68 -7.56
C THR A 176 4.89 1.55 -9.09
N PRO A 177 5.81 2.12 -9.91
CA PRO A 177 5.65 2.25 -11.36
C PRO A 177 5.58 0.91 -12.11
N HIS A 178 5.91 -0.21 -11.45
CA HIS A 178 5.86 -1.55 -12.02
C HIS A 178 4.55 -2.31 -11.69
N ALA A 179 3.64 -1.70 -10.94
CA ALA A 179 2.35 -2.30 -10.63
C ALA A 179 1.45 -2.38 -11.87
N LEU A 180 0.56 -3.37 -11.88
CA LEU A 180 -0.55 -3.39 -12.83
C LEU A 180 -1.58 -2.34 -12.39
N MET A 181 -1.60 -1.21 -13.10
CA MET A 181 -2.45 -0.07 -12.79
C MET A 181 -3.83 -0.22 -13.43
N ILE A 182 -4.89 -0.05 -12.65
CA ILE A 182 -6.28 -0.15 -13.09
C ILE A 182 -7.06 1.03 -12.50
N ASP A 183 -7.92 1.65 -13.30
CA ASP A 183 -8.82 2.68 -12.81
C ASP A 183 -9.62 2.15 -11.60
N PRO A 184 -9.65 2.85 -10.45
CA PRO A 184 -10.39 2.40 -9.26
C PRO A 184 -11.89 2.22 -9.50
N LEU A 185 -12.45 2.74 -10.57
CA LEU A 185 -13.85 2.59 -10.98
C LEU A 185 -14.06 1.48 -12.02
N ASP A 186 -13.01 0.95 -12.64
CA ASP A 186 -13.11 -0.14 -13.62
C ASP A 186 -13.21 -1.51 -12.95
N GLY A 187 -14.38 -1.82 -12.39
CA GLY A 187 -14.62 -3.12 -11.74
C GLY A 187 -14.41 -4.32 -12.67
N LEU A 188 -14.62 -4.17 -14.00
CA LEU A 188 -14.39 -5.27 -14.95
C LEU A 188 -12.90 -5.50 -15.18
N GLY A 189 -12.12 -4.43 -15.32
CA GLY A 189 -10.67 -4.49 -15.40
C GLY A 189 -10.06 -5.16 -14.17
N TRP A 190 -10.50 -4.79 -12.97
CA TRP A 190 -10.11 -5.43 -11.72
C TRP A 190 -10.45 -6.92 -11.69
N LEU A 191 -11.69 -7.28 -12.07
CA LEU A 191 -12.13 -8.69 -12.10
C LEU A 191 -11.24 -9.53 -13.03
N ASN A 192 -10.99 -9.03 -14.24
CA ASN A 192 -10.17 -9.73 -15.23
C ASN A 192 -8.71 -9.88 -14.77
N ALA A 193 -8.13 -8.83 -14.21
CA ALA A 193 -6.78 -8.87 -13.68
C ALA A 193 -6.62 -9.89 -12.53
N ILE A 194 -7.56 -9.92 -11.60
CA ILE A 194 -7.56 -10.89 -10.50
C ILE A 194 -7.75 -12.32 -11.01
N GLN A 195 -8.67 -12.55 -11.95
CA GLN A 195 -8.88 -13.87 -12.56
C GLN A 195 -7.61 -14.36 -13.28
N GLN A 196 -6.97 -13.50 -14.05
CA GLN A 196 -5.72 -13.83 -14.73
C GLN A 196 -4.60 -14.12 -13.72
N ALA A 197 -4.44 -13.28 -12.71
CA ALA A 197 -3.43 -13.43 -11.67
C ALA A 197 -3.64 -14.67 -10.79
N ALA A 198 -4.87 -15.15 -10.64
CA ALA A 198 -5.15 -16.39 -9.92
C ALA A 198 -4.55 -17.63 -10.61
N SER A 199 -4.42 -17.61 -11.95
CA SER A 199 -3.84 -18.71 -12.75
C SER A 199 -2.38 -18.47 -13.08
N VAL A 200 -2.03 -17.24 -13.45
CA VAL A 200 -0.69 -16.79 -13.80
C VAL A 200 -0.44 -15.45 -13.11
N PRO A 201 0.29 -15.43 -11.99
CA PRO A 201 0.60 -14.19 -11.30
C PRO A 201 1.25 -13.17 -12.24
N PRO A 202 0.94 -11.86 -12.09
CA PRO A 202 1.63 -10.81 -12.82
C PRO A 202 3.16 -10.89 -12.61
N PRO A 203 3.97 -10.36 -13.52
CA PRO A 203 5.41 -10.31 -13.32
C PRO A 203 5.78 -9.59 -12.03
N SER A 204 6.69 -10.17 -11.28
CA SER A 204 7.26 -9.51 -10.11
C SER A 204 8.10 -8.30 -10.54
N PRO A 205 8.08 -7.21 -9.77
CA PRO A 205 8.91 -6.04 -10.07
C PRO A 205 10.39 -6.43 -9.95
N SER A 206 11.07 -6.55 -11.09
CA SER A 206 12.51 -6.77 -11.11
C SER A 206 13.24 -5.46 -10.82
N ARG A 207 14.10 -5.44 -9.81
CA ARG A 207 14.95 -4.30 -9.44
C ARG A 207 14.22 -3.05 -8.94
N TYR A 208 13.19 -3.22 -8.10
CA TYR A 208 12.61 -2.10 -7.39
C TYR A 208 13.61 -1.55 -6.37
N SER A 209 13.92 -0.26 -6.45
CA SER A 209 14.75 0.43 -5.45
C SER A 209 13.84 1.03 -4.38
N ALA A 210 13.70 0.31 -3.29
CA ALA A 210 12.87 0.76 -2.18
C ALA A 210 13.43 2.03 -1.51
N PRO A 211 12.59 2.99 -1.11
CA PRO A 211 13.02 4.10 -0.28
C PRO A 211 13.59 3.60 1.05
N THR A 212 14.54 4.33 1.61
CA THR A 212 15.19 3.95 2.87
C THR A 212 15.07 5.04 3.92
N TRP A 213 15.00 4.66 5.19
CA TRP A 213 15.01 5.62 6.29
C TRP A 213 16.25 6.52 6.32
N PRO A 214 17.48 6.06 6.03
CA PRO A 214 18.64 6.95 5.90
C PRO A 214 18.44 8.04 4.85
N ALA A 215 17.91 7.70 3.67
CA ALA A 215 17.65 8.69 2.62
C ALA A 215 16.54 9.68 3.03
N HIS A 216 15.49 9.20 3.70
CA HIS A 216 14.45 10.05 4.27
C HIS A 216 15.04 11.06 5.25
N PHE A 217 15.80 10.62 6.24
CA PHE A 217 16.36 11.49 7.26
C PHE A 217 17.47 12.41 6.75
N GLN A 218 18.17 12.04 5.69
CA GLN A 218 19.10 12.95 5.03
C GLN A 218 18.35 14.15 4.46
N ILE A 219 17.25 13.93 3.71
CA ILE A 219 16.42 15.02 3.17
C ILE A 219 15.83 15.88 4.28
N VAL A 220 15.38 15.25 5.37
CA VAL A 220 14.85 15.96 6.54
C VAL A 220 15.93 16.86 7.17
N ALA A 221 17.13 16.34 7.41
CA ALA A 221 18.23 17.07 8.00
C ALA A 221 18.62 18.28 7.13
N GLU A 222 18.79 18.09 5.83
CA GLU A 222 19.07 19.16 4.87
C GLU A 222 17.95 20.22 4.88
N ALA A 223 16.68 19.78 4.90
CA ALA A 223 15.54 20.68 4.92
C ALA A 223 15.51 21.59 6.15
N ILE A 224 15.94 21.12 7.31
CA ILE A 224 15.96 21.90 8.57
C ILE A 224 17.32 22.52 8.90
N GLY A 225 18.32 22.36 8.00
CA GLY A 225 19.64 22.95 8.17
C GLY A 225 20.52 22.25 9.21
N LEU A 226 20.30 20.96 9.45
CA LEU A 226 21.21 20.11 10.22
C LEU A 226 22.26 19.49 9.29
N GLU A 227 23.49 19.46 9.71
CA GLU A 227 24.50 18.67 8.99
C GLU A 227 24.15 17.16 9.07
N PRO A 228 24.28 16.42 7.95
CA PRO A 228 24.02 14.99 7.97
C PRO A 228 24.95 14.32 8.98
N VAL A 229 24.38 13.58 9.91
CA VAL A 229 25.16 12.75 10.85
C VAL A 229 25.86 11.69 10.00
N SER A 230 27.21 11.76 9.94
CA SER A 230 27.98 10.70 9.31
C SER A 230 27.54 9.34 9.87
N PRO A 231 27.29 8.32 9.03
CA PRO A 231 26.91 7.01 9.53
C PRO A 231 27.96 6.57 10.55
N LEU A 232 27.51 6.28 11.76
CA LEU A 232 28.37 5.70 12.80
C LEU A 232 29.07 4.50 12.17
N ALA A 233 30.39 4.61 12.02
CA ALA A 233 31.20 3.48 11.59
C ALA A 233 30.82 2.30 12.49
N SER A 234 30.37 1.22 11.90
CA SER A 234 30.12 -0.02 12.62
C SER A 234 31.43 -0.40 13.28
N THR A 235 31.56 -0.09 14.57
CA THR A 235 32.66 -0.62 15.36
C THR A 235 32.39 -2.11 15.49
N GLY A 236 32.95 -2.87 14.53
CA GLY A 236 33.13 -4.28 14.72
C GLY A 236 33.88 -4.48 16.05
N LYS A 237 33.16 -5.01 17.01
CA LYS A 237 33.79 -5.74 18.12
C LYS A 237 33.26 -7.15 18.01
N ASP A 238 34.14 -7.98 17.44
CA ASP A 238 34.15 -9.41 17.68
C ASP A 238 34.09 -9.66 19.19
N LEU A 239 33.10 -10.44 19.60
CA LEU A 239 33.13 -11.27 20.81
C LEU A 239 32.33 -12.53 20.53
#